data_329338a691ff208528fa6611c2bed21f
#
_entry.id   329338a691ff208528fa6611c2bed21f
#
_cell.length_a   1.000
_cell.length_b   1.000
_cell.length_c   1.000
_cell.angle_alpha   90.00
_cell.angle_beta   90.00
_cell.angle_gamma   90.00
#
_symmetry.space_group_name_H-M   'P 1'
#
loop_
_entity.id
_entity.type
_entity.pdbx_description
1 polymer ?
#
loop_
_entity_poly.entity_id
_entity_poly.type
_entity_poly.pdbx_seq_one_letter_code
_entity_poly.pdbx_strand_id
1 'polypeptide(L)'
;MQKNINIENEYKRLLSEILNTGVDKSDRTGTGTRAVFGRTIRHDMSLGFPILTGKKISFNAARTELLWILNGRTDLKYLEDNGVKYWRPDYERSGRTDETLGPVYGKQWRDFNGVDQLANLVNAIHVD
;
A
#
# COMPACT_ATOMS: atom_id res chain seq x y z
N MET A 1 27.69 -15.88 -6.67
CA MET A 1 26.88 -15.30 -7.78
C MET A 1 25.45 -15.17 -7.30
N GLN A 2 25.04 -13.97 -6.94
CA GLN A 2 23.63 -13.69 -6.61
C GLN A 2 22.83 -13.74 -7.94
N LYS A 3 21.90 -14.70 -8.06
CA LYS A 3 21.00 -14.74 -9.21
C LYS A 3 20.23 -13.42 -9.25
N ASN A 4 20.29 -12.68 -10.36
CA ASN A 4 19.39 -11.56 -10.62
C ASN A 4 17.94 -12.07 -10.51
N ILE A 5 17.34 -11.84 -9.35
CA ILE A 5 15.95 -12.23 -9.11
C ILE A 5 15.08 -11.14 -9.72
N ASN A 6 14.52 -11.44 -10.88
CA ASN A 6 13.53 -10.56 -11.49
C ASN A 6 12.26 -10.60 -10.62
N ILE A 7 11.88 -9.46 -10.04
CA ILE A 7 10.69 -9.30 -9.19
C ILE A 7 9.43 -9.87 -9.84
N GLU A 8 9.28 -9.73 -11.14
CA GLU A 8 8.17 -10.27 -11.92
C GLU A 8 8.08 -11.79 -11.86
N ASN A 9 9.23 -12.47 -11.95
CA ASN A 9 9.29 -13.93 -11.88
C ASN A 9 8.99 -14.44 -10.47
N GLU A 10 9.49 -13.77 -9.44
CA GLU A 10 9.19 -14.10 -8.05
C GLU A 10 7.69 -13.92 -7.73
N TYR A 11 7.11 -12.82 -8.21
CA TYR A 11 5.67 -12.60 -8.06
C TYR A 11 4.84 -13.68 -8.75
N LYS A 12 5.18 -14.04 -10.00
CA LYS A 12 4.50 -15.11 -10.75
C LYS A 12 4.64 -16.47 -10.06
N ARG A 13 5.83 -16.77 -9.54
CA ARG A 13 6.08 -18.00 -8.79
C ARG A 13 5.19 -18.07 -7.54
N LEU A 14 5.11 -16.96 -6.80
CA LEU A 14 4.24 -16.87 -5.61
C LEU A 14 2.76 -17.05 -5.96
N LEU A 15 2.28 -16.40 -7.03
CA LEU A 15 0.90 -16.61 -7.50
C LEU A 15 0.63 -18.06 -7.86
N SER A 16 1.54 -18.71 -8.60
CA SER A 16 1.41 -20.12 -8.95
C SER A 16 1.39 -21.02 -7.72
N GLU A 17 2.23 -20.75 -6.73
CA GLU A 17 2.23 -21.48 -5.46
C GLU A 17 0.88 -21.34 -4.75
N ILE A 18 0.36 -20.12 -4.62
CA ILE A 18 -0.95 -19.89 -3.98
C ILE A 18 -2.06 -20.63 -4.69
N LEU A 19 -2.07 -20.62 -6.04
CA LEU A 19 -3.09 -21.31 -6.82
C LEU A 19 -3.02 -22.84 -6.63
N ASN A 20 -1.84 -23.41 -6.52
CA ASN A 20 -1.65 -24.85 -6.47
C ASN A 20 -1.72 -25.43 -5.05
N THR A 21 -1.30 -24.67 -4.04
CA THR A 21 -1.14 -25.18 -2.66
C THR A 21 -1.86 -24.36 -1.60
N GLY A 22 -2.47 -23.24 -1.99
CA GLY A 22 -3.18 -22.36 -1.08
C GLY A 22 -4.45 -22.97 -0.51
N VAL A 23 -4.80 -22.56 0.71
CA VAL A 23 -6.02 -22.94 1.40
C VAL A 23 -7.08 -21.88 1.18
N ASP A 24 -8.28 -22.30 0.79
CA ASP A 24 -9.43 -21.42 0.63
C ASP A 24 -9.98 -20.98 1.99
N LYS A 25 -10.29 -19.70 2.11
CA LYS A 25 -10.89 -19.08 3.31
C LYS A 25 -12.03 -18.17 2.90
N SER A 26 -13.08 -18.13 3.70
CA SER A 26 -14.13 -17.12 3.59
C SER A 26 -13.60 -15.76 4.03
N ASP A 27 -14.18 -14.70 3.50
CA ASP A 27 -13.93 -13.32 3.92
C ASP A 27 -15.24 -12.55 4.14
N ARG A 28 -15.13 -11.33 4.66
CA ARG A 28 -16.31 -10.47 4.93
C ARG A 28 -17.04 -10.00 3.68
N THR A 29 -16.43 -10.13 2.49
CA THR A 29 -17.01 -9.68 1.22
C THR A 29 -17.79 -10.78 0.50
N GLY A 30 -17.65 -12.03 0.96
CA GLY A 30 -18.27 -13.20 0.33
C GLY A 30 -17.54 -13.70 -0.92
N THR A 31 -16.47 -13.02 -1.33
CA THR A 31 -15.66 -13.44 -2.49
C THR A 31 -14.75 -14.62 -2.13
N GLY A 32 -14.28 -14.68 -0.89
CA GLY A 32 -13.29 -15.63 -0.41
C GLY A 32 -11.86 -15.26 -0.81
N THR A 33 -10.92 -15.95 -0.20
CA THR A 33 -9.50 -15.81 -0.48
C THR A 33 -8.81 -17.15 -0.54
N ARG A 34 -7.75 -17.28 -1.36
CA ARG A 34 -6.84 -18.41 -1.32
C ARG A 34 -5.48 -17.94 -0.83
N ALA A 35 -4.93 -18.58 0.18
CA ALA A 35 -3.73 -18.10 0.85
C ALA A 35 -2.76 -19.22 1.21
N VAL A 36 -1.47 -18.91 1.20
CA VAL A 36 -0.39 -19.65 1.87
C VAL A 36 0.13 -18.86 3.05
N PHE A 37 0.68 -19.51 4.05
CA PHE A 37 1.24 -18.81 5.20
C PHE A 37 2.62 -18.28 4.87
N GLY A 38 2.82 -17.00 5.10
CA GLY A 38 4.08 -16.26 5.10
C GLY A 38 5.02 -16.58 3.92
N ARG A 39 5.22 -15.61 3.04
CA ARG A 39 6.22 -15.67 1.97
C ARG A 39 6.95 -14.35 1.91
N THR A 40 8.22 -14.39 1.54
CA THR A 40 9.06 -13.21 1.40
C THR A 40 9.52 -13.10 -0.04
N ILE A 41 9.35 -11.92 -0.61
CA ILE A 41 9.99 -11.49 -1.85
C ILE A 41 11.13 -10.54 -1.47
N ARG A 42 12.34 -10.83 -1.96
CA ARG A 42 13.50 -9.97 -1.75
C ARG A 42 13.89 -9.32 -3.08
N HIS A 43 14.01 -8.01 -3.10
CA HIS A 43 14.37 -7.24 -4.28
C HIS A 43 15.64 -6.44 -4.03
N ASP A 44 16.56 -6.44 -5.00
CA ASP A 44 17.74 -5.59 -5.00
C ASP A 44 17.40 -4.24 -5.63
N MET A 45 17.37 -3.18 -4.83
CA MET A 45 17.00 -1.84 -5.28
C MET A 45 17.98 -1.24 -6.30
N SER A 46 19.19 -1.77 -6.43
CA SER A 46 20.12 -1.38 -7.48
C SER A 46 19.62 -1.74 -8.89
N LEU A 47 18.69 -2.68 -8.98
CA LEU A 47 18.03 -3.11 -10.23
C LEU A 47 16.85 -2.22 -10.62
N GLY A 48 16.59 -1.17 -9.85
CA GLY A 48 15.47 -0.25 -10.07
C GLY A 48 14.29 -0.47 -9.12
N PHE A 49 13.24 0.29 -9.31
CA PHE A 49 12.04 0.22 -8.48
C PHE A 49 11.25 -1.08 -8.75
N PRO A 50 10.80 -1.82 -7.71
CA PRO A 50 10.15 -3.14 -7.86
C PRO A 50 8.69 -3.04 -8.34
N ILE A 51 8.47 -2.43 -9.50
CA ILE A 51 7.15 -2.33 -10.10
C ILE A 51 6.90 -3.53 -11.04
N LEU A 52 5.70 -4.11 -10.93
CA LEU A 52 5.28 -5.19 -11.81
C LEU A 52 4.84 -4.65 -13.17
N THR A 53 5.25 -5.31 -14.24
CA THR A 53 4.90 -4.93 -15.63
C THR A 53 3.86 -5.86 -16.24
N GLY A 54 3.64 -7.04 -15.65
CA GLY A 54 2.66 -8.02 -16.11
C GLY A 54 1.20 -7.61 -15.93
N LYS A 55 0.94 -6.52 -15.23
CA LYS A 55 -0.38 -5.87 -15.14
C LYS A 55 -0.23 -4.35 -15.17
N LYS A 56 -1.29 -3.67 -15.61
CA LYS A 56 -1.32 -2.20 -15.60
C LYS A 56 -1.37 -1.70 -14.15
N ILE A 57 -0.32 -1.03 -13.71
CA ILE A 57 -0.23 -0.36 -12.41
C ILE A 57 -0.26 1.15 -12.61
N SER A 58 -1.12 1.84 -11.89
CA SER A 58 -1.15 3.30 -11.86
C SER A 58 -0.10 3.82 -10.88
N PHE A 59 1.14 4.02 -11.34
CA PHE A 59 2.20 4.60 -10.52
C PHE A 59 1.83 6.01 -10.03
N ASN A 60 1.13 6.78 -10.86
CA ASN A 60 0.65 8.11 -10.46
C ASN A 60 -0.30 8.04 -9.25
N ALA A 61 -1.22 7.07 -9.23
CA ALA A 61 -2.13 6.90 -8.09
C ALA A 61 -1.36 6.54 -6.81
N ALA A 62 -0.41 5.60 -6.89
CA ALA A 62 0.42 5.22 -5.75
C ALA A 62 1.25 6.40 -5.22
N ARG A 63 1.87 7.18 -6.12
CA ARG A 63 2.61 8.39 -5.76
C ARG A 63 1.71 9.44 -5.09
N THR A 64 0.55 9.70 -5.66
CA THR A 64 -0.41 10.68 -5.12
C THR A 64 -0.86 10.29 -3.72
N GLU A 65 -1.23 9.02 -3.52
CA GLU A 65 -1.63 8.52 -2.21
C GLU A 65 -0.48 8.59 -1.19
N LEU A 66 0.73 8.21 -1.58
CA LEU A 66 1.90 8.33 -0.70
C LEU A 66 2.14 9.79 -0.28
N LEU A 67 2.10 10.74 -1.22
CA LEU A 67 2.26 12.17 -0.91
C LEU A 67 1.13 12.68 -0.02
N TRP A 68 -0.10 12.22 -0.22
CA TRP A 68 -1.24 12.52 0.64
C TRP A 68 -1.01 12.05 2.08
N ILE A 69 -0.53 10.83 2.27
CA ILE A 69 -0.17 10.26 3.59
C ILE A 69 0.98 11.05 4.23
N LEU A 70 2.08 11.27 3.50
CA LEU A 70 3.28 11.97 4.01
C LEU A 70 2.98 13.41 4.44
N ASN A 71 1.99 14.06 3.82
CA ASN A 71 1.53 15.40 4.20
C ASN A 71 0.47 15.42 5.32
N GLY A 72 0.20 14.28 5.96
CA GLY A 72 -0.77 14.19 7.05
C GLY A 72 -2.22 14.42 6.62
N ARG A 73 -2.50 14.36 5.33
CA ARG A 73 -3.83 14.65 4.79
C ARG A 73 -4.80 13.50 5.02
N THR A 74 -6.08 13.84 5.09
CA THR A 74 -7.19 12.89 5.25
C THR A 74 -8.37 13.23 4.34
N ASP A 75 -8.31 14.36 3.61
CA ASP A 75 -9.35 14.86 2.72
C ASP A 75 -9.40 14.08 1.40
N LEU A 76 -10.59 13.84 0.90
CA LEU A 76 -10.81 13.19 -0.39
C LEU A 76 -10.47 14.09 -1.58
N LYS A 77 -10.69 15.40 -1.41
CA LYS A 77 -10.52 16.37 -2.51
C LYS A 77 -9.15 16.29 -3.17
N TYR A 78 -8.07 16.23 -2.39
CA TYR A 78 -6.72 16.12 -2.93
C TYR A 78 -6.55 14.85 -3.78
N LEU A 79 -7.08 13.72 -3.30
CA LEU A 79 -6.99 12.45 -4.02
C LEU A 79 -7.73 12.51 -5.35
N GLU A 80 -8.96 13.01 -5.34
CA GLU A 80 -9.84 13.08 -6.51
C GLU A 80 -9.36 14.09 -7.56
N ASP A 81 -8.89 15.25 -7.14
CA ASP A 81 -8.28 16.27 -8.01
C ASP A 81 -7.05 15.69 -8.75
N ASN A 82 -6.38 14.70 -8.18
CA ASN A 82 -5.24 14.01 -8.76
C ASN A 82 -5.60 12.65 -9.39
N GLY A 83 -6.88 12.37 -9.61
CA GLY A 83 -7.38 11.19 -10.32
C GLY A 83 -7.44 9.91 -9.49
N VAL A 84 -7.30 9.99 -8.17
CA VAL A 84 -7.39 8.85 -7.24
C VAL A 84 -8.79 8.79 -6.64
N LYS A 85 -9.64 7.89 -7.13
CA LYS A 85 -11.05 7.81 -6.75
C LYS A 85 -11.42 6.57 -5.93
N TYR A 86 -10.52 5.64 -5.72
CA TYR A 86 -10.84 4.36 -5.08
C TYR A 86 -11.08 4.45 -3.56
N TRP A 87 -10.84 5.62 -2.94
CA TRP A 87 -11.19 5.89 -1.55
C TRP A 87 -12.64 6.35 -1.36
N ARG A 88 -13.31 6.84 -2.41
CA ARG A 88 -14.71 7.31 -2.35
C ARG A 88 -15.69 6.24 -1.83
N PRO A 89 -15.67 4.98 -2.28
CA PRO A 89 -16.55 3.95 -1.74
C PRO A 89 -16.34 3.66 -0.24
N ASP A 90 -15.10 3.80 0.26
CA ASP A 90 -14.83 3.64 1.69
C ASP A 90 -15.38 4.80 2.51
N TYR A 91 -15.24 6.03 1.99
CA TYR A 91 -15.86 7.21 2.59
C TYR A 91 -17.39 7.06 2.67
N GLU A 92 -18.05 6.69 1.58
CA GLU A 92 -19.50 6.53 1.52
C GLU A 92 -19.98 5.47 2.52
N ARG A 93 -19.26 4.35 2.65
CA ARG A 93 -19.58 3.32 3.65
C ARG A 93 -19.38 3.77 5.10
N SER A 94 -18.52 4.74 5.33
CA SER A 94 -18.23 5.23 6.68
C SER A 94 -19.37 6.07 7.29
N GLY A 95 -20.31 6.56 6.46
CA GLY A 95 -21.39 7.47 6.88
C GLY A 95 -20.92 8.88 7.25
N ARG A 96 -19.67 9.24 6.97
CA ARG A 96 -19.13 10.59 7.22
C ARG A 96 -19.70 11.60 6.24
N THR A 97 -19.73 12.88 6.65
CA THR A 97 -20.25 14.00 5.84
C THR A 97 -19.24 15.14 5.70
N ASP A 98 -18.02 14.96 6.20
CA ASP A 98 -16.99 16.02 6.29
C ASP A 98 -15.94 15.96 5.18
N GLU A 99 -16.19 15.16 4.13
CA GLU A 99 -15.28 14.95 2.98
C GLU A 99 -13.85 14.51 3.41
N THR A 100 -13.73 13.86 4.59
CA THR A 100 -12.48 13.28 5.08
C THR A 100 -12.66 11.79 5.39
N LEU A 101 -11.55 11.06 5.34
CA LEU A 101 -11.51 9.65 5.77
C LEU A 101 -11.31 9.50 7.30
N GLY A 102 -11.29 10.65 8.03
CA GLY A 102 -11.02 10.64 9.46
C GLY A 102 -9.55 10.35 9.80
N PRO A 103 -9.24 9.83 10.99
CA PRO A 103 -7.88 9.67 11.46
C PRO A 103 -7.19 8.44 10.83
N VAL A 104 -7.09 8.44 9.49
CA VAL A 104 -6.38 7.41 8.73
C VAL A 104 -4.87 7.66 8.69
N TYR A 105 -4.14 6.95 7.86
CA TYR A 105 -2.68 6.87 7.80
C TYR A 105 -1.95 8.22 7.93
N GLY A 106 -2.37 9.25 7.19
CA GLY A 106 -1.72 10.56 7.21
C GLY A 106 -1.78 11.20 8.59
N LYS A 107 -2.95 11.23 9.22
CA LYS A 107 -3.12 11.74 10.58
C LYS A 107 -2.29 10.93 11.59
N GLN A 108 -2.29 9.61 11.47
CA GLN A 108 -1.54 8.75 12.39
C GLN A 108 -0.03 8.90 12.23
N TRP A 109 0.48 9.05 11.01
CA TRP A 109 1.91 9.18 10.77
C TRP A 109 2.46 10.55 11.18
N ARG A 110 1.67 11.63 10.97
CA ARG A 110 2.12 13.00 11.18
C ARG A 110 1.66 13.63 12.51
N ASP A 111 0.62 13.08 13.11
CA ASP A 111 0.09 13.60 14.39
C ASP A 111 -0.69 12.53 15.15
N PHE A 112 -0.02 11.54 15.67
CA PHE A 112 -0.63 10.55 16.57
C PHE A 112 -0.56 11.03 18.02
N ASN A 113 -1.64 11.61 18.52
CA ASN A 113 -1.70 12.22 19.84
C ASN A 113 -0.59 13.26 20.10
N GLY A 114 -0.31 14.11 19.12
CA GLY A 114 0.74 15.12 19.18
C GLY A 114 2.15 14.61 18.82
N VAL A 115 2.28 13.34 18.45
CA VAL A 115 3.56 12.74 18.04
C VAL A 115 3.65 12.64 16.52
N ASP A 116 4.64 13.29 15.92
CA ASP A 116 5.00 13.10 14.50
C ASP A 116 5.94 11.89 14.37
N GLN A 117 5.34 10.73 14.08
CA GLN A 117 6.08 9.47 13.96
C GLN A 117 7.04 9.48 12.77
N LEU A 118 6.71 10.18 11.68
CA LEU A 118 7.56 10.26 10.50
C LEU A 118 8.81 11.12 10.78
N ALA A 119 8.65 12.26 11.47
CA ALA A 119 9.80 13.07 11.89
C ALA A 119 10.72 12.28 12.83
N ASN A 120 10.16 11.53 13.76
CA ASN A 120 10.94 10.67 14.66
C ASN A 120 11.71 9.58 13.90
N LEU A 121 11.08 8.95 12.90
CA LEU A 121 11.74 7.96 12.03
C LEU A 121 12.92 8.58 11.27
N VAL A 122 12.72 9.75 10.64
CA VAL A 122 13.79 10.45 9.91
C VAL A 122 14.94 10.80 10.85
N ASN A 123 14.64 11.32 12.04
CA ASN A 123 15.66 11.62 13.04
C ASN A 123 16.44 10.36 13.48
N ALA A 124 15.76 9.23 13.70
CA ALA A 124 16.42 7.98 14.06
C ALA A 124 17.38 7.49 12.98
N ILE A 125 17.02 7.61 11.70
CA ILE A 125 17.89 7.23 10.57
C ILE A 125 19.14 8.15 10.48
N HIS A 126 19.04 9.40 10.91
CA HIS A 126 20.18 10.34 10.89
C HIS A 126 21.16 10.17 12.05
N VAL A 127 20.73 9.49 13.12
CA VAL A 127 21.56 9.31 14.34
C VAL A 127 22.36 7.99 14.29
N ASP A 128 21.97 7.02 13.48
CA ASP A 128 22.70 5.78 13.21
C ASP A 128 23.81 5.99 12.14
#